data_5decdfe804ce54b15701b09ca4e3b339
#
_entry.id   5decdfe804ce54b15701b09ca4e3b339
#
_cell.length_a   1.000
_cell.length_b   1.000
_cell.length_c   1.000
_cell.angle_alpha   90.00
_cell.angle_beta   90.00
_cell.angle_gamma   90.00
#
_symmetry.space_group_name_H-M   'P 1'
#
loop_
_entity.id
_entity.type
_entity.pdbx_description
1 polymer ?
#
loop_
_entity_poly.entity_id
_entity_poly.type
_entity_poly.pdbx_seq_one_letter_code
_entity_poly.pdbx_strand_id
1 'polypeptide(L)'
;MGMMEVETMLMRTDPFRDLDRLTQQLWGTQGTPGTLARPAVMPMDAWREGDTFHVEFDLPGVSLDAIDLDVERNVVTVKAERPPRDDDGEPLAAERPRGVFSRQLVLGDNLDTDHITASYEAGVLSLDIPVAEAAKPRKITVSSNGQDRQAINA
;
A
#
# COMPACT_ATOMS: atom_id res chain seq x y z
N MET A 1 -24.94 26.48 -19.74
CA MET A 1 -24.82 26.02 -19.45
C MET A 1 -25.66 25.06 -19.34
N GLY A 2 -26.57 25.21 -19.76
CA GLY A 2 -27.43 24.27 -19.52
C GLY A 2 -27.01 23.06 -19.89
N MET A 3 -26.63 23.09 -20.97
CA MET A 3 -26.16 21.99 -21.25
C MET A 3 -25.70 21.48 -20.17
N MET A 4 -25.68 22.23 -19.27
CA MET A 4 -25.21 21.78 -18.15
C MET A 4 -25.85 20.62 -17.69
N GLU A 5 -27.10 20.51 -17.79
CA GLU A 5 -27.65 19.37 -17.21
C GLU A 5 -27.15 18.19 -17.95
N VAL A 6 -26.98 18.26 -19.17
CA VAL A 6 -26.53 17.12 -19.90
C VAL A 6 -25.13 16.83 -19.55
N GLU A 7 -24.35 17.85 -19.53
CA GLU A 7 -23.05 17.62 -19.22
C GLU A 7 -22.93 17.18 -17.88
N THR A 8 -23.68 17.66 -16.99
CA THR A 8 -23.62 17.25 -15.63
C THR A 8 -23.91 15.78 -15.51
N MET A 9 -24.81 15.28 -16.33
CA MET A 9 -25.06 13.88 -16.21
C MET A 9 -23.88 13.08 -16.63
N LEU A 10 -23.23 13.48 -17.67
CA LEU A 10 -22.06 12.77 -18.10
C LEU A 10 -21.01 12.80 -17.05
N MET A 11 -20.86 13.93 -16.40
CA MET A 11 -19.85 14.00 -15.41
C MET A 11 -20.17 13.18 -14.23
N ARG A 12 -21.40 13.03 -13.92
CA ARG A 12 -21.73 12.26 -12.77
C ARG A 12 -21.42 10.81 -12.97
N THR A 13 -21.27 10.34 -14.18
CA THR A 13 -20.95 8.95 -14.39
C THR A 13 -19.49 8.66 -14.11
N ASP A 14 -18.69 9.68 -13.85
CA ASP A 14 -17.27 9.47 -13.60
C ASP A 14 -16.85 10.24 -12.36
N PRO A 15 -17.13 9.71 -11.16
CA PRO A 15 -16.76 10.41 -9.94
C PRO A 15 -15.26 10.52 -9.74
N PHE A 16 -14.47 9.62 -10.34
CA PHE A 16 -13.04 9.70 -10.19
C PHE A 16 -12.48 10.89 -10.95
N ARG A 17 -13.11 11.29 -12.01
CA ARG A 17 -12.67 12.43 -12.74
C ARG A 17 -12.84 13.69 -11.94
N ASP A 18 -13.95 13.83 -11.24
CA ASP A 18 -14.18 14.96 -10.40
C ASP A 18 -13.19 14.98 -9.24
N LEU A 19 -12.88 13.82 -8.71
CA LEU A 19 -11.93 13.73 -7.64
C LEU A 19 -10.55 14.13 -8.11
N ASP A 20 -10.15 13.71 -9.32
CA ASP A 20 -8.88 14.08 -9.87
C ASP A 20 -8.79 15.58 -10.05
N ARG A 21 -9.84 16.21 -10.56
CA ARG A 21 -9.83 17.61 -10.77
C ARG A 21 -9.68 18.36 -9.45
N LEU A 22 -10.39 17.90 -8.43
CA LEU A 22 -10.30 18.51 -7.13
C LEU A 22 -8.91 18.38 -6.58
N THR A 23 -8.32 17.21 -6.74
CA THR A 23 -6.98 16.95 -6.25
C THR A 23 -5.98 17.85 -6.95
N GLN A 24 -6.12 18.03 -8.25
CA GLN A 24 -5.21 18.88 -8.98
C GLN A 24 -5.34 20.33 -8.54
N GLN A 25 -6.54 20.77 -8.25
CA GLN A 25 -6.72 22.13 -7.79
C GLN A 25 -6.04 22.33 -6.44
N LEU A 26 -6.20 21.38 -5.54
CA LEU A 26 -5.58 21.49 -4.24
C LEU A 26 -4.06 21.47 -4.37
N TRP A 27 -3.54 20.59 -5.19
CA TRP A 27 -2.10 20.51 -5.33
C TRP A 27 -1.53 21.75 -5.99
N GLY A 28 -2.26 22.31 -6.94
CA GLY A 28 -1.78 23.51 -7.59
C GLY A 28 -1.70 24.70 -6.67
N THR A 29 -2.57 24.76 -5.67
CA THR A 29 -2.56 25.87 -4.75
C THR A 29 -1.69 25.63 -3.54
N GLN A 30 -1.44 24.37 -3.18
CA GLN A 30 -0.72 24.08 -1.95
C GLN A 30 0.68 23.56 -2.18
N GLY A 31 1.14 23.53 -3.42
CA GLY A 31 2.48 23.09 -3.68
C GLY A 31 2.56 21.62 -4.09
N THR A 32 3.77 21.12 -4.22
CA THR A 32 4.00 19.78 -4.71
C THR A 32 3.85 18.77 -3.58
N PRO A 33 3.51 17.51 -3.90
CA PRO A 33 3.50 16.45 -2.91
C PRO A 33 4.91 16.18 -2.39
N GLY A 34 5.01 15.56 -1.24
CA GLY A 34 6.29 15.20 -0.65
C GLY A 34 6.52 15.85 0.70
N THR A 35 5.47 16.37 1.34
CA THR A 35 5.57 16.92 2.69
C THR A 35 4.82 16.01 3.65
N LEU A 36 4.97 16.25 4.94
CA LEU A 36 4.24 15.48 5.92
C LEU A 36 2.74 15.65 5.79
N ALA A 37 2.30 16.84 5.40
CA ALA A 37 0.88 17.09 5.20
C ALA A 37 0.39 16.50 3.88
N ARG A 38 1.26 16.37 2.90
CA ARG A 38 0.90 15.86 1.59
C ARG A 38 2.00 14.94 1.09
N PRO A 39 2.03 13.70 1.57
CA PRO A 39 3.09 12.78 1.15
C PRO A 39 2.98 12.43 -0.32
N ALA A 40 4.11 12.16 -0.93
CA ALA A 40 4.12 11.67 -2.30
C ALA A 40 3.66 10.22 -2.32
N VAL A 41 3.11 9.82 -3.46
CA VAL A 41 2.58 8.46 -3.60
C VAL A 41 3.71 7.53 -4.02
N MET A 42 3.73 6.34 -3.44
CA MET A 42 4.62 5.28 -3.87
C MET A 42 3.79 4.17 -4.50
N PRO A 43 4.04 3.82 -5.75
CA PRO A 43 3.29 2.73 -6.38
C PRO A 43 3.53 1.41 -5.66
N MET A 44 2.51 0.57 -5.65
CA MET A 44 2.54 -0.66 -4.90
C MET A 44 1.93 -1.78 -5.72
N ASP A 45 2.57 -2.95 -5.67
CA ASP A 45 1.99 -4.18 -6.17
C ASP A 45 1.80 -5.11 -4.99
N ALA A 46 0.72 -5.88 -5.00
CA ALA A 46 0.47 -6.85 -3.96
C ALA A 46 -0.12 -8.11 -4.59
N TRP A 47 0.36 -9.28 -4.13
CA TRP A 47 -0.14 -10.55 -4.65
C TRP A 47 -0.01 -11.61 -3.57
N ARG A 48 -0.66 -12.74 -3.79
CA ARG A 48 -0.61 -13.86 -2.87
C ARG A 48 0.01 -15.05 -3.57
N GLU A 49 0.90 -15.71 -2.87
CA GLU A 49 1.49 -16.94 -3.36
C GLU A 49 1.49 -17.94 -2.23
N GLY A 50 0.68 -18.99 -2.35
CA GLY A 50 0.54 -19.96 -1.28
C GLY A 50 -0.03 -19.32 -0.02
N ASP A 51 0.69 -19.42 1.06
CA ASP A 51 0.29 -18.89 2.36
C ASP A 51 1.01 -17.59 2.69
N THR A 52 1.48 -16.88 1.69
CA THR A 52 2.20 -15.62 1.92
C THR A 52 1.65 -14.54 1.01
N PHE A 53 1.44 -13.37 1.60
CA PHE A 53 1.13 -12.18 0.83
C PHE A 53 2.42 -11.41 0.61
N HIS A 54 2.61 -10.97 -0.61
CA HIS A 54 3.78 -10.19 -0.99
C HIS A 54 3.33 -8.79 -1.38
N VAL A 55 4.06 -7.81 -0.91
CA VAL A 55 3.78 -6.41 -1.25
C VAL A 55 5.09 -5.76 -1.64
N GLU A 56 5.08 -5.01 -2.72
CA GLU A 56 6.27 -4.27 -3.16
C GLU A 56 5.93 -2.82 -3.37
N PHE A 57 6.80 -1.94 -2.90
CA PHE A 57 6.65 -0.51 -3.07
C PHE A 57 7.85 0.04 -3.83
N ASP A 58 7.60 0.93 -4.77
CA ASP A 58 8.68 1.59 -5.50
C ASP A 58 9.20 2.77 -4.71
N LEU A 59 10.43 2.66 -4.24
CA LEU A 59 11.10 3.71 -3.49
C LEU A 59 12.52 3.90 -4.00
N PRO A 60 12.72 4.16 -5.29
CA PRO A 60 14.07 4.26 -5.84
C PRO A 60 14.79 5.50 -5.30
N GLY A 61 16.04 5.34 -5.00
CA GLY A 61 16.85 6.45 -4.53
C GLY A 61 16.63 6.84 -3.10
N VAL A 62 16.00 6.00 -2.29
CA VAL A 62 15.79 6.25 -0.87
C VAL A 62 16.83 5.48 -0.09
N SER A 63 17.42 6.11 0.91
CA SER A 63 18.36 5.43 1.77
C SER A 63 17.63 4.47 2.70
N LEU A 64 18.23 3.34 2.99
CA LEU A 64 17.61 2.36 3.89
C LEU A 64 17.27 3.01 5.24
N ASP A 65 18.15 3.88 5.72
CA ASP A 65 17.91 4.55 7.01
C ASP A 65 16.75 5.50 6.98
N ALA A 66 16.28 5.87 5.82
CA ALA A 66 15.17 6.81 5.68
C ALA A 66 13.84 6.11 5.46
N ILE A 67 13.79 4.80 5.61
CA ILE A 67 12.56 4.02 5.47
C ILE A 67 12.10 3.59 6.85
N ASP A 68 10.87 3.95 7.19
CA ASP A 68 10.23 3.56 8.43
C ASP A 68 9.08 2.65 8.13
N LEU A 69 8.96 1.57 8.88
CA LEU A 69 7.89 0.61 8.70
C LEU A 69 7.28 0.32 10.06
N ASP A 70 6.04 0.72 10.24
CA ASP A 70 5.32 0.51 11.49
C ASP A 70 4.15 -0.43 11.28
N VAL A 71 3.91 -1.29 12.25
CA VAL A 71 2.74 -2.18 12.23
C VAL A 71 1.99 -1.96 13.52
N GLU A 72 0.74 -1.54 13.40
CA GLU A 72 -0.10 -1.38 14.57
C GLU A 72 -1.41 -2.08 14.30
N ARG A 73 -1.68 -3.11 15.09
CA ARG A 73 -2.83 -3.97 14.87
C ARG A 73 -2.73 -4.57 13.48
N ASN A 74 -3.67 -4.26 12.60
CA ASN A 74 -3.63 -4.79 11.24
C ASN A 74 -3.33 -3.69 10.22
N VAL A 75 -2.71 -2.59 10.64
CA VAL A 75 -2.35 -1.51 9.74
C VAL A 75 -0.84 -1.43 9.63
N VAL A 76 -0.33 -1.53 8.42
CA VAL A 76 1.08 -1.34 8.14
C VAL A 76 1.25 0.04 7.53
N THR A 77 2.11 0.85 8.13
CA THR A 77 2.40 2.19 7.65
C THR A 77 3.83 2.22 7.15
N VAL A 78 4.01 2.59 5.89
CA VAL A 78 5.33 2.75 5.30
C VAL A 78 5.56 4.22 5.09
N LYS A 79 6.67 4.73 5.64
CA LYS A 79 7.08 6.11 5.42
C LYS A 79 8.51 6.10 4.93
N ALA A 80 8.81 6.99 4.03
CA ALA A 80 10.17 7.12 3.52
C ALA A 80 10.42 8.56 3.14
N GLU A 81 11.69 8.91 3.07
CA GLU A 81 12.04 10.26 2.68
C GLU A 81 13.16 10.21 1.65
N ARG A 82 12.95 10.88 0.53
CA ARG A 82 14.00 11.10 -0.46
C ARG A 82 14.30 12.60 -0.45
N PRO A 83 15.47 12.99 0.04
CA PRO A 83 15.73 14.40 0.23
C PRO A 83 15.82 15.13 -1.12
N PRO A 84 15.61 16.43 -1.11
CA PRO A 84 15.77 17.19 -2.32
C PRO A 84 17.24 17.19 -2.75
N ARG A 85 17.47 17.59 -3.99
CA ARG A 85 18.84 17.66 -4.49
C ARG A 85 19.60 18.69 -3.69
N ASP A 86 20.86 18.35 -3.44
CA ASP A 86 21.72 19.20 -2.65
C ASP A 86 22.89 19.67 -3.49
N ASP A 87 22.65 20.02 -4.73
CA ASP A 87 23.70 20.51 -5.58
C ASP A 87 23.36 21.93 -6.05
N ASP A 88 24.37 22.63 -6.52
CA ASP A 88 24.21 24.00 -6.95
C ASP A 88 23.69 24.09 -8.38
N GLY A 89 23.31 22.99 -8.97
CA GLY A 89 22.86 22.98 -10.35
C GLY A 89 21.48 23.60 -10.50
N GLU A 90 21.26 24.22 -11.62
CA GLU A 90 19.97 24.78 -11.94
C GLU A 90 19.14 23.69 -12.64
N PRO A 91 18.02 23.27 -12.09
CA PRO A 91 17.27 22.18 -12.69
C PRO A 91 16.62 22.58 -13.99
N LEU A 92 16.82 21.78 -15.00
CA LEU A 92 16.15 21.98 -16.28
C LEU A 92 14.85 21.18 -16.35
N ALA A 93 14.75 20.14 -15.56
CA ALA A 93 13.53 19.36 -15.39
C ALA A 93 13.56 18.76 -13.98
N ALA A 94 12.44 18.76 -13.30
CA ALA A 94 12.37 18.27 -11.92
C ALA A 94 11.03 17.57 -11.72
N GLU A 95 10.91 16.40 -12.33
CA GLU A 95 9.64 15.65 -12.32
C GLU A 95 9.64 14.53 -11.30
N ARG A 96 10.79 14.14 -10.77
CA ARG A 96 10.84 13.02 -9.80
C ARG A 96 10.36 13.52 -8.44
N PRO A 97 9.40 12.82 -7.82
CA PRO A 97 8.92 13.22 -6.51
C PRO A 97 10.04 13.13 -5.46
N ARG A 98 10.06 14.06 -4.53
CA ARG A 98 11.03 14.10 -3.46
C ARG A 98 10.32 14.45 -2.16
N GLY A 99 11.02 14.36 -1.07
CA GLY A 99 10.46 14.64 0.25
C GLY A 99 9.87 13.39 0.86
N VAL A 100 8.71 13.51 1.47
CA VAL A 100 8.12 12.44 2.26
C VAL A 100 7.17 11.62 1.43
N PHE A 101 7.33 10.29 1.52
CA PHE A 101 6.42 9.32 0.93
C PHE A 101 5.75 8.58 2.07
N SER A 102 4.47 8.30 1.96
CA SER A 102 3.77 7.55 3.00
C SER A 102 2.63 6.76 2.41
N ARG A 103 2.44 5.56 2.91
CA ARG A 103 1.33 4.71 2.49
C ARG A 103 0.93 3.79 3.62
N GLN A 104 -0.38 3.58 3.75
CA GLN A 104 -0.90 2.66 4.75
C GLN A 104 -1.60 1.49 4.06
N LEU A 105 -1.40 0.31 4.64
CA LEU A 105 -2.06 -0.89 4.19
C LEU A 105 -2.86 -1.44 5.34
N VAL A 106 -4.15 -1.66 5.12
CA VAL A 106 -4.98 -2.33 6.11
C VAL A 106 -5.02 -3.80 5.73
N LEU A 107 -4.53 -4.65 6.62
CA LEU A 107 -4.42 -6.07 6.36
C LEU A 107 -5.64 -6.80 6.92
N GLY A 108 -5.96 -7.93 6.32
CA GLY A 108 -7.04 -8.74 6.83
C GLY A 108 -6.66 -9.44 8.13
N ASP A 109 -7.67 -9.88 8.88
CA ASP A 109 -7.44 -10.54 10.16
C ASP A 109 -6.78 -11.90 10.01
N ASN A 110 -6.77 -12.44 8.80
CA ASN A 110 -6.17 -13.75 8.55
C ASN A 110 -4.68 -13.67 8.30
N LEU A 111 -4.07 -12.51 8.42
CA LEU A 111 -2.64 -12.36 8.19
C LEU A 111 -1.89 -12.25 9.51
N ASP A 112 -0.69 -12.80 9.53
CA ASP A 112 0.14 -12.81 10.73
C ASP A 112 1.02 -11.58 10.72
N THR A 113 0.58 -10.53 11.39
CA THR A 113 1.30 -9.28 11.41
C THR A 113 2.51 -9.31 12.32
N ASP A 114 2.67 -10.34 13.14
CA ASP A 114 3.83 -10.46 14.02
C ASP A 114 5.05 -11.03 13.29
N HIS A 115 4.86 -11.60 12.13
CA HIS A 115 5.93 -12.26 11.39
C HIS A 115 6.15 -11.65 10.01
N ILE A 116 5.91 -10.37 9.87
CA ILE A 116 6.18 -9.68 8.62
C ILE A 116 7.69 -9.54 8.45
N THR A 117 8.19 -9.88 7.28
CA THR A 117 9.59 -9.63 6.96
C THR A 117 9.66 -8.58 5.87
N ALA A 118 10.71 -7.79 5.89
CA ALA A 118 10.87 -6.70 4.95
C ALA A 118 12.29 -6.67 4.43
N SER A 119 12.43 -6.33 3.15
CA SER A 119 13.74 -6.15 2.55
C SER A 119 13.68 -4.99 1.57
N TYR A 120 14.80 -4.33 1.35
CA TYR A 120 14.88 -3.22 0.42
C TYR A 120 16.06 -3.47 -0.51
N GLU A 121 15.76 -3.62 -1.80
CA GLU A 121 16.78 -3.94 -2.76
C GLU A 121 16.43 -3.33 -4.12
N ALA A 122 17.39 -2.78 -4.78
CA ALA A 122 17.21 -2.21 -6.12
C ALA A 122 16.08 -1.18 -6.20
N GLY A 123 15.87 -0.42 -5.13
CA GLY A 123 14.82 0.60 -5.11
C GLY A 123 13.44 0.08 -4.79
N VAL A 124 13.31 -1.19 -4.44
CA VAL A 124 12.01 -1.79 -4.14
C VAL A 124 12.00 -2.26 -2.70
N LEU A 125 11.00 -1.81 -1.94
CA LEU A 125 10.76 -2.29 -0.59
C LEU A 125 9.76 -3.43 -0.68
N SER A 126 10.17 -4.62 -0.26
CA SER A 126 9.34 -5.81 -0.34
C SER A 126 8.94 -6.26 1.05
N LEU A 127 7.68 -6.59 1.23
CA LEU A 127 7.16 -7.14 2.47
C LEU A 127 6.59 -8.53 2.21
N ASP A 128 6.90 -9.47 3.07
CA ASP A 128 6.29 -10.80 3.03
C ASP A 128 5.47 -10.96 4.29
N ILE A 129 4.19 -11.22 4.13
CA ILE A 129 3.23 -11.29 5.22
C ILE A 129 2.57 -12.67 5.20
N PRO A 130 2.88 -13.53 6.17
CA PRO A 130 2.31 -14.88 6.15
C PRO A 130 0.86 -14.91 6.58
N VAL A 131 0.14 -15.92 6.14
CA VAL A 131 -1.21 -16.17 6.62
C VAL A 131 -1.10 -16.72 8.03
N ALA A 132 -1.96 -16.24 8.93
CA ALA A 132 -1.92 -16.70 10.31
C ALA A 132 -2.23 -18.19 10.40
N GLU A 133 -1.54 -18.87 11.31
CA GLU A 133 -1.70 -20.31 11.47
C GLU A 133 -3.15 -20.67 11.74
N ALA A 134 -3.84 -19.89 12.54
CA ALA A 134 -5.23 -20.16 12.88
C ALA A 134 -6.18 -19.99 11.69
N ALA A 135 -5.76 -19.32 10.64
CA ALA A 135 -6.59 -19.11 9.45
C ALA A 135 -6.34 -20.15 8.37
N LYS A 136 -5.35 -21.05 8.57
CA LYS A 136 -5.06 -22.07 7.58
C LYS A 136 -6.05 -23.22 7.69
N PRO A 137 -6.36 -23.88 6.59
CA PRO A 137 -7.26 -25.04 6.64
C PRO A 137 -6.68 -26.15 7.50
N ARG A 138 -7.54 -26.85 8.20
CA ARG A 138 -7.11 -27.99 9.03
C ARG A 138 -8.17 -29.05 9.03
N LYS A 139 -7.76 -30.27 9.29
CA LYS A 139 -8.69 -31.39 9.37
C LYS A 139 -9.14 -31.57 10.80
N ILE A 140 -10.37 -31.99 10.96
CA ILE A 140 -10.94 -32.26 12.27
C ILE A 140 -11.27 -33.74 12.35
N THR A 141 -10.83 -34.36 13.44
CA THR A 141 -11.13 -35.75 13.67
C THR A 141 -12.53 -35.86 14.28
N VAL A 142 -13.33 -36.78 13.76
CA VAL A 142 -14.66 -37.03 14.28
C VAL A 142 -14.60 -38.27 15.11
N SER A 143 -15.06 -38.20 16.37
CA SER A 143 -15.13 -39.34 17.23
C SER A 143 -16.58 -39.67 17.56
N SER A 144 -16.87 -40.95 17.70
CA SER A 144 -18.16 -41.37 18.17
C SER A 144 -17.98 -42.08 19.48
N ASN A 145 -19.07 -42.36 20.16
CA ASN A 145 -18.98 -43.07 21.46
C ASN A 145 -18.22 -44.38 21.31
N GLY A 146 -17.01 -44.42 21.83
CA GLY A 146 -16.23 -45.64 21.86
C GLY A 146 -15.46 -45.94 20.60
N GLN A 147 -15.52 -45.11 19.58
CA GLN A 147 -14.75 -45.34 18.35
C GLN A 147 -14.32 -44.04 17.74
N ASP A 148 -13.03 -43.95 17.53
CA ASP A 148 -12.51 -42.80 16.83
C ASP A 148 -12.51 -43.08 15.35
N ARG A 149 -13.03 -42.15 14.59
CA ARG A 149 -12.97 -42.23 13.15
C ARG A 149 -12.33 -41.02 12.62
N GLN A 150 -11.51 -41.19 11.62
CA GLN A 150 -11.00 -40.04 10.93
C GLN A 150 -12.10 -39.42 10.12
N ALA A 151 -12.05 -38.10 9.98
CA ALA A 151 -13.02 -37.43 9.15
C ALA A 151 -12.88 -37.93 7.73
N ILE A 152 -14.03 -38.19 7.13
CA ILE A 152 -14.03 -38.63 5.76
C ILE A 152 -13.73 -37.43 4.90
N ASN A 153 -12.83 -37.61 3.96
CA ASN A 153 -12.55 -36.54 3.06
C ASN A 153 -13.71 -36.29 2.16
N ALA A 154 -14.18 -35.12 2.16
CA ALA A 154 -15.27 -34.77 1.31
C ALA A 154 -14.75 -34.09 0.07
#